data_4f08e13e5080b9b77c97c9b7ab0e6186
#
_entry.id   4f08e13e5080b9b77c97c9b7ab0e6186
#
_cell.length_a   1.000
_cell.length_b   1.000
_cell.length_c   1.000
_cell.angle_alpha   90.00
_cell.angle_beta   90.00
_cell.angle_gamma   90.00
#
_symmetry.space_group_name_H-M   'P 1'
#
loop_
_entity.id
_entity.type
_entity.pdbx_description
1 polymer ?
#
loop_
_entity_poly.entity_id
_entity_poly.type
_entity_poly.pdbx_seq_one_letter_code
_entity_poly.pdbx_strand_id
1 'polypeptide(L)'
;TDNIYWFIESDEVSAIAYYNDVTKVIAPLIVDANNILNFSKDYLITGVNVLEGILMWTDNQTEPKSVTIKDWIGSTVDFLTHSQIYGRDFIEQDITVIKKYPLQPPTITASSTTRVDNNGNPATIETKVNFSFVKNIGTDPANPIYVGLTPEDGPQTMTWTQQQNPPFYQPGDYLIFSFAGNEPLSEDANIRAQVVSVIPSTPNATQTGAIVTILSVGEGDENNDEAIKEFEVVLEQEDPFFEFRFARFGYRYKYNNNQISAFSPFSNPAFLPGEFEYNPKNGYNLGMVNNIRQLEISNFRPTDIPPDVDTIDILYKATNNPNVYVVDSFTPEDTEWEANNFNIKTEIITSVVKSNQILRPYDNVPRKAKAQEITANRLIYGNYTQNFNLDNPYAKNSQLHV
;
A
#
# COMPACT_ATOMS: atom_id res chain seq x y z
N THR A 1 -13.67 -17.10 -34.18
CA THR A 1 -14.17 -15.99 -35.01
C THR A 1 -13.41 -15.99 -36.31
N ASP A 2 -14.17 -16.13 -37.40
CA ASP A 2 -13.62 -16.26 -38.74
C ASP A 2 -13.32 -14.88 -39.34
N ASN A 3 -12.41 -14.15 -38.72
CA ASN A 3 -11.94 -12.86 -39.18
C ASN A 3 -10.59 -13.02 -39.89
N ILE A 4 -10.41 -12.29 -40.99
CA ILE A 4 -9.14 -12.17 -41.71
C ILE A 4 -8.58 -10.79 -41.40
N TYR A 5 -7.30 -10.73 -41.10
CA TYR A 5 -6.61 -9.48 -40.79
C TYR A 5 -5.59 -9.16 -41.88
N TRP A 6 -5.52 -7.88 -42.28
CA TRP A 6 -4.54 -7.36 -43.21
C TRP A 6 -3.71 -6.28 -42.55
N PHE A 7 -2.41 -6.33 -42.79
CA PHE A 7 -1.44 -5.29 -42.40
C PHE A 7 -1.14 -4.51 -43.69
N ILE A 8 -1.44 -3.23 -43.65
CA ILE A 8 -1.42 -2.34 -44.80
C ILE A 8 -0.42 -1.21 -44.54
N GLU A 9 0.42 -0.99 -45.52
CA GLU A 9 1.32 0.15 -45.55
C GLU A 9 1.08 0.98 -46.81
N SER A 10 0.89 2.30 -46.66
CA SER A 10 0.72 3.25 -47.75
C SER A 10 1.67 4.44 -47.58
N ASP A 11 1.63 5.41 -48.52
CA ASP A 11 2.42 6.62 -48.40
C ASP A 11 1.89 7.61 -47.34
N GLU A 12 0.64 7.47 -46.93
CA GLU A 12 -0.05 8.39 -46.03
C GLU A 12 -0.28 7.79 -44.64
N VAL A 13 -0.65 6.52 -44.57
CA VAL A 13 -1.03 5.85 -43.32
C VAL A 13 -0.62 4.39 -43.34
N SER A 14 -0.31 3.85 -42.16
CA SER A 14 -0.25 2.42 -41.90
C SER A 14 -1.56 1.98 -41.25
N ALA A 15 -2.05 0.76 -41.56
CA ALA A 15 -3.30 0.29 -41.00
C ALA A 15 -3.31 -1.23 -40.75
N ILE A 16 -4.14 -1.64 -39.80
CA ILE A 16 -4.59 -3.01 -39.65
C ILE A 16 -6.08 -3.02 -39.94
N ALA A 17 -6.47 -3.78 -40.95
CA ALA A 17 -7.87 -3.98 -41.33
C ALA A 17 -8.34 -5.40 -40.97
N TYR A 18 -9.64 -5.56 -40.78
CA TYR A 18 -10.24 -6.89 -40.64
C TYR A 18 -11.45 -7.07 -41.52
N TYR A 19 -11.64 -8.30 -41.98
CA TYR A 19 -12.86 -8.76 -42.63
C TYR A 19 -13.64 -9.63 -41.66
N ASN A 20 -14.87 -9.30 -41.45
CA ASN A 20 -15.79 -10.11 -40.66
C ASN A 20 -16.60 -11.02 -41.59
N ASP A 21 -16.40 -12.34 -41.49
CA ASP A 21 -17.06 -13.29 -42.37
C ASP A 21 -18.58 -13.41 -42.16
N VAL A 22 -19.08 -12.99 -41.00
CA VAL A 22 -20.52 -12.98 -40.70
C VAL A 22 -21.22 -11.80 -41.39
N THR A 23 -20.64 -10.59 -41.20
CA THR A 23 -21.24 -9.36 -41.75
C THR A 23 -20.80 -9.07 -43.19
N LYS A 24 -19.76 -9.77 -43.68
CA LYS A 24 -19.13 -9.55 -45.01
C LYS A 24 -18.58 -8.13 -45.20
N VAL A 25 -18.22 -7.47 -44.09
CA VAL A 25 -17.72 -6.09 -44.08
C VAL A 25 -16.21 -6.08 -43.84
N ILE A 26 -15.51 -5.24 -44.60
CA ILE A 26 -14.12 -4.86 -44.33
C ILE A 26 -14.14 -3.55 -43.56
N ALA A 27 -13.47 -3.52 -42.42
CA ALA A 27 -13.35 -2.32 -41.58
C ALA A 27 -11.93 -2.12 -41.08
N PRO A 28 -11.52 -0.87 -40.82
CA PRO A 28 -10.27 -0.63 -40.14
C PRO A 28 -10.36 -1.07 -38.69
N LEU A 29 -9.30 -1.69 -38.18
CA LEU A 29 -9.10 -1.97 -36.74
C LEU A 29 -8.22 -0.89 -36.10
N ILE A 30 -7.09 -0.60 -36.75
CA ILE A 30 -6.14 0.43 -36.34
C ILE A 30 -5.73 1.21 -37.59
N VAL A 31 -5.71 2.53 -37.50
CA VAL A 31 -5.15 3.43 -38.52
C VAL A 31 -4.12 4.33 -37.86
N ASP A 32 -2.95 4.37 -38.42
CA ASP A 32 -1.80 5.10 -37.91
C ASP A 32 -1.30 6.12 -38.93
N ALA A 33 -1.56 7.38 -38.65
CA ALA A 33 -1.03 8.51 -39.41
C ALA A 33 0.26 9.09 -38.78
N ASN A 34 0.71 8.57 -37.62
CA ASN A 34 1.83 9.10 -36.85
C ASN A 34 3.06 8.15 -36.85
N ASN A 35 3.01 7.09 -37.64
CA ASN A 35 4.07 6.08 -37.79
C ASN A 35 4.43 5.35 -36.48
N ILE A 36 3.43 5.09 -35.62
CA ILE A 36 3.57 4.33 -34.36
C ILE A 36 3.64 2.82 -34.64
N LEU A 37 2.85 2.32 -35.59
CA LEU A 37 2.91 0.93 -36.04
C LEU A 37 4.27 0.58 -36.67
N ASN A 38 4.94 1.58 -37.24
CA ASN A 38 6.27 1.48 -37.86
C ASN A 38 6.35 0.40 -38.93
N PHE A 39 5.27 0.25 -39.74
CA PHE A 39 5.29 -0.64 -40.88
C PHE A 39 6.19 -0.08 -41.97
N SER A 40 6.74 -0.94 -42.80
CA SER A 40 7.63 -0.55 -43.86
C SER A 40 7.36 -1.37 -45.14
N LYS A 41 7.44 -0.74 -46.29
CA LYS A 41 7.32 -1.41 -47.59
C LYS A 41 8.45 -2.41 -47.86
N ASP A 42 9.60 -2.22 -47.17
CA ASP A 42 10.77 -3.08 -47.33
C ASP A 42 10.74 -4.32 -46.44
N TYR A 43 9.86 -4.35 -45.43
CA TYR A 43 9.83 -5.43 -44.45
C TYR A 43 8.40 -5.95 -44.28
N LEU A 44 8.26 -7.26 -44.38
CA LEU A 44 6.98 -7.94 -44.21
C LEU A 44 6.73 -8.26 -42.72
N ILE A 45 5.44 -8.31 -42.36
CA ILE A 45 5.02 -8.94 -41.12
C ILE A 45 5.32 -10.44 -41.25
N THR A 46 6.14 -10.95 -40.33
CA THR A 46 6.72 -12.30 -40.44
C THR A 46 6.01 -13.33 -39.56
N GLY A 47 5.24 -12.89 -38.57
CA GLY A 47 4.42 -13.76 -37.74
C GLY A 47 3.14 -13.05 -37.32
N VAL A 48 2.01 -13.72 -37.41
CA VAL A 48 0.71 -13.21 -36.97
C VAL A 48 -0.04 -14.33 -36.25
N ASN A 49 -0.53 -14.08 -35.07
CA ASN A 49 -1.34 -14.99 -34.29
C ASN A 49 -2.52 -14.25 -33.64
N VAL A 50 -3.63 -14.96 -33.46
CA VAL A 50 -4.77 -14.49 -32.68
C VAL A 50 -5.10 -15.53 -31.61
N LEU A 51 -5.10 -15.10 -30.36
CA LEU A 51 -5.46 -15.94 -29.22
C LEU A 51 -6.39 -15.17 -28.28
N GLU A 52 -7.54 -15.74 -27.97
CA GLU A 52 -8.52 -15.17 -27.01
C GLU A 52 -8.87 -13.68 -27.26
N GLY A 53 -8.92 -13.29 -28.55
CA GLY A 53 -9.21 -11.91 -28.93
C GLY A 53 -8.02 -10.95 -28.85
N ILE A 54 -6.81 -11.46 -28.63
CA ILE A 54 -5.56 -10.71 -28.72
C ILE A 54 -4.92 -11.00 -30.08
N LEU A 55 -4.71 -9.95 -30.88
CA LEU A 55 -3.95 -10.00 -32.12
C LEU A 55 -2.49 -9.69 -31.82
N MET A 56 -1.59 -10.57 -32.22
CA MET A 56 -0.14 -10.47 -32.00
C MET A 56 0.61 -10.56 -33.31
N TRP A 57 1.68 -9.76 -33.49
CA TRP A 57 2.49 -9.81 -34.71
C TRP A 57 3.97 -9.47 -34.47
N THR A 58 4.80 -9.89 -35.41
CA THR A 58 6.23 -9.58 -35.49
C THR A 58 6.62 -9.19 -36.92
N ASP A 59 7.61 -8.30 -37.05
CA ASP A 59 8.12 -7.78 -38.32
C ASP A 59 9.64 -7.99 -38.49
N ASN A 60 10.33 -8.59 -37.53
CA ASN A 60 11.77 -8.75 -37.48
C ASN A 60 12.55 -7.41 -37.48
N GLN A 61 11.94 -6.28 -37.25
CA GLN A 61 12.56 -4.96 -37.15
C GLN A 61 12.33 -4.30 -35.81
N THR A 62 11.08 -4.32 -35.35
CA THR A 62 10.64 -3.78 -34.07
C THR A 62 10.39 -4.88 -33.05
N GLU A 63 10.16 -4.50 -31.82
CA GLU A 63 9.71 -5.46 -30.82
C GLU A 63 8.33 -6.02 -31.18
N PRO A 64 8.05 -7.28 -30.79
CA PRO A 64 6.73 -7.87 -30.98
C PRO A 64 5.61 -6.99 -30.42
N LYS A 65 4.50 -6.93 -31.12
CA LYS A 65 3.35 -6.11 -30.81
C LYS A 65 2.12 -6.96 -30.48
N SER A 66 1.20 -6.42 -29.69
CA SER A 66 -0.09 -7.07 -29.40
C SER A 66 -1.18 -6.04 -29.11
N VAL A 67 -2.40 -6.37 -29.50
CA VAL A 67 -3.58 -5.55 -29.21
C VAL A 67 -4.76 -6.43 -28.86
N THR A 68 -5.61 -5.97 -27.93
CA THR A 68 -6.89 -6.63 -27.62
C THR A 68 -7.94 -6.14 -28.61
N ILE A 69 -8.35 -6.98 -29.55
CA ILE A 69 -9.17 -6.62 -30.71
C ILE A 69 -10.43 -5.83 -30.31
N LYS A 70 -11.12 -6.25 -29.24
CA LYS A 70 -12.37 -5.63 -28.78
C LYS A 70 -12.21 -4.15 -28.46
N ASP A 71 -11.05 -3.74 -27.96
CA ASP A 71 -10.80 -2.37 -27.51
C ASP A 71 -10.54 -1.42 -28.69
N TRP A 72 -10.18 -2.00 -29.85
CA TRP A 72 -9.88 -1.26 -31.06
C TRP A 72 -11.02 -1.22 -32.09
N ILE A 73 -12.06 -2.02 -31.89
CA ILE A 73 -13.25 -1.94 -32.74
C ILE A 73 -13.92 -0.58 -32.53
N GLY A 74 -13.99 0.22 -33.61
CA GLY A 74 -14.55 1.57 -33.57
C GLY A 74 -13.55 2.64 -33.10
N SER A 75 -12.27 2.33 -33.01
CA SER A 75 -11.20 3.30 -32.67
C SER A 75 -10.98 4.35 -33.75
N THR A 76 -11.48 4.11 -34.96
CA THR A 76 -11.44 5.04 -36.10
C THR A 76 -12.72 4.90 -36.93
N VAL A 77 -13.04 5.96 -37.69
CA VAL A 77 -14.24 6.03 -38.53
C VAL A 77 -13.98 5.60 -39.97
N ASP A 78 -12.72 5.64 -40.43
CA ASP A 78 -12.31 5.32 -41.81
C ASP A 78 -10.84 4.88 -41.87
N PHE A 79 -10.31 4.68 -43.06
CA PHE A 79 -8.94 4.25 -43.31
C PHE A 79 -7.91 5.39 -43.35
N LEU A 80 -8.28 6.63 -43.04
CA LEU A 80 -7.39 7.81 -43.07
C LEU A 80 -7.29 8.47 -41.73
N THR A 81 -8.33 8.37 -40.90
CA THR A 81 -8.37 9.00 -39.60
C THR A 81 -7.57 8.20 -38.58
N HIS A 82 -6.59 8.82 -37.96
CA HIS A 82 -5.78 8.21 -36.90
C HIS A 82 -6.66 7.63 -35.79
N SER A 83 -6.36 6.40 -35.37
CA SER A 83 -7.14 5.71 -34.35
C SER A 83 -7.00 6.36 -32.98
N GLN A 84 -8.12 6.42 -32.26
CA GLN A 84 -8.17 6.88 -30.88
C GLN A 84 -8.60 5.74 -29.96
N ILE A 85 -7.92 5.62 -28.83
CA ILE A 85 -8.25 4.66 -27.78
C ILE A 85 -8.28 5.37 -26.44
N TYR A 86 -9.24 5.04 -25.60
CA TYR A 86 -9.43 5.67 -24.28
C TYR A 86 -9.54 7.21 -24.34
N GLY A 87 -10.14 7.75 -25.43
CA GLY A 87 -10.37 9.19 -25.60
C GLY A 87 -9.14 10.01 -26.02
N ARG A 88 -8.07 9.37 -26.46
CA ARG A 88 -6.84 10.00 -27.00
C ARG A 88 -6.29 9.26 -28.19
N ASP A 89 -5.42 9.90 -28.93
CA ASP A 89 -4.61 9.25 -29.94
C ASP A 89 -3.77 8.14 -29.31
N PHE A 90 -3.70 6.99 -29.97
CA PHE A 90 -2.93 5.87 -29.41
C PHE A 90 -1.43 6.14 -29.49
N ILE A 91 -0.69 5.53 -28.60
CA ILE A 91 0.76 5.62 -28.51
C ILE A 91 1.39 4.22 -28.51
N GLU A 92 2.71 4.13 -28.66
CA GLU A 92 3.40 2.84 -28.73
C GLU A 92 3.10 1.89 -27.54
N GLN A 93 2.90 2.43 -26.34
CA GLN A 93 2.58 1.64 -25.16
C GLN A 93 1.24 0.88 -25.28
N ASP A 94 0.31 1.34 -26.12
CA ASP A 94 -0.99 0.70 -26.30
C ASP A 94 -0.93 -0.57 -27.15
N ILE A 95 0.16 -0.75 -27.90
CA ILE A 95 0.35 -1.87 -28.84
C ILE A 95 1.50 -2.81 -28.43
N THR A 96 2.16 -2.61 -27.29
CA THR A 96 3.26 -3.46 -26.83
C THR A 96 2.75 -4.75 -26.18
N VAL A 97 3.53 -5.83 -26.32
CA VAL A 97 3.24 -7.11 -25.63
C VAL A 97 3.41 -6.98 -24.14
N ILE A 98 4.41 -6.21 -23.70
CA ILE A 98 4.61 -5.90 -22.27
C ILE A 98 3.69 -4.76 -21.89
N LYS A 99 2.86 -5.02 -20.91
CA LYS A 99 2.06 -3.98 -20.28
C LYS A 99 2.90 -3.19 -19.28
N LYS A 100 2.67 -1.88 -19.24
CA LYS A 100 3.31 -0.96 -18.28
C LYS A 100 3.12 -1.48 -16.85
N TYR A 101 4.15 -1.42 -16.05
CA TYR A 101 4.11 -1.76 -14.62
C TYR A 101 4.41 -0.53 -13.77
N PRO A 102 4.05 -0.54 -12.48
CA PRO A 102 4.34 0.58 -11.60
C PRO A 102 5.85 0.79 -11.42
N LEU A 103 6.33 2.01 -11.59
CA LEU A 103 7.76 2.34 -11.51
C LEU A 103 8.20 2.81 -10.12
N GLN A 104 7.26 3.27 -9.29
CA GLN A 104 7.51 3.81 -7.96
C GLN A 104 6.89 2.91 -6.89
N PRO A 105 7.52 2.79 -5.72
CA PRO A 105 6.89 2.11 -4.59
C PRO A 105 5.73 2.95 -4.05
N PRO A 106 4.78 2.34 -3.34
CA PRO A 106 3.78 3.09 -2.59
C PRO A 106 4.44 3.82 -1.42
N THR A 107 3.82 4.89 -0.95
CA THR A 107 4.22 5.60 0.26
C THR A 107 3.58 4.95 1.47
N ILE A 108 4.34 4.82 2.56
CA ILE A 108 3.88 4.22 3.81
C ILE A 108 3.99 5.24 4.93
N THR A 109 2.90 5.44 5.65
CA THR A 109 2.85 6.22 6.88
C THR A 109 2.40 5.33 8.02
N ALA A 110 3.24 5.19 9.04
CA ALA A 110 2.98 4.37 10.21
C ALA A 110 2.62 5.24 11.42
N SER A 111 1.68 4.78 12.25
CA SER A 111 1.30 5.43 13.50
C SER A 111 1.27 4.40 14.63
N SER A 112 1.69 4.84 15.82
CA SER A 112 1.60 4.06 17.07
C SER A 112 0.21 4.08 17.69
N THR A 113 -0.72 4.78 17.08
CA THR A 113 -2.10 4.88 17.56
C THR A 113 -3.08 4.89 16.42
N THR A 114 -4.27 4.34 16.65
CA THR A 114 -5.44 4.49 15.78
C THR A 114 -6.28 5.72 16.13
N ARG A 115 -5.94 6.40 17.26
CA ARG A 115 -6.62 7.61 17.70
C ARG A 115 -6.22 8.79 16.81
N VAL A 116 -7.21 9.54 16.36
CA VAL A 116 -7.01 10.79 15.63
C VAL A 116 -7.59 11.98 16.43
N ASP A 117 -6.95 13.12 16.29
CA ASP A 117 -7.45 14.38 16.83
C ASP A 117 -8.62 14.94 16.01
N ASN A 118 -9.15 16.10 16.40
CA ASN A 118 -10.23 16.75 15.68
C ASN A 118 -9.88 17.22 14.27
N ASN A 119 -8.60 17.21 13.90
CA ASN A 119 -8.09 17.58 12.58
C ASN A 119 -7.79 16.36 11.71
N GLY A 120 -7.96 15.14 12.26
CA GLY A 120 -7.66 13.89 11.57
C GLY A 120 -6.18 13.46 11.65
N ASN A 121 -5.34 14.13 12.45
CA ASN A 121 -3.96 13.72 12.66
C ASN A 121 -3.86 12.68 13.79
N PRO A 122 -2.80 11.83 13.81
CA PRO A 122 -2.54 10.95 14.93
C PRO A 122 -2.50 11.75 16.24
N ALA A 123 -3.32 11.36 17.20
CA ALA A 123 -3.45 12.05 18.47
C ALA A 123 -2.35 11.64 19.46
N THR A 124 -1.98 12.55 20.35
CA THR A 124 -1.19 12.23 21.54
C THR A 124 -2.06 11.38 22.48
N ILE A 125 -1.53 10.26 22.94
CA ILE A 125 -2.23 9.27 23.75
C ILE A 125 -1.64 9.09 25.15
N GLU A 126 -0.57 9.81 25.45
CA GLU A 126 0.18 9.75 26.70
C GLU A 126 0.32 11.13 27.31
N THR A 127 0.40 11.18 28.63
CA THR A 127 0.63 12.41 29.38
C THR A 127 1.19 12.11 30.75
N LYS A 128 1.69 13.14 31.42
CA LYS A 128 2.10 13.07 32.84
C LYS A 128 1.08 13.77 33.70
N VAL A 129 0.69 13.14 34.79
CA VAL A 129 -0.25 13.71 35.76
C VAL A 129 0.30 13.60 37.17
N ASN A 130 0.01 14.60 37.98
CA ASN A 130 0.19 14.52 39.41
C ASN A 130 -1.12 14.09 40.06
N PHE A 131 -1.14 12.91 40.66
CA PHE A 131 -2.37 12.32 41.17
C PHE A 131 -2.10 11.57 42.50
N SER A 132 -3.13 11.44 43.33
CA SER A 132 -3.10 10.62 44.53
C SER A 132 -4.15 9.51 44.39
N PHE A 133 -3.72 8.27 44.50
CA PHE A 133 -4.61 7.09 44.46
C PHE A 133 -5.05 6.62 45.83
N VAL A 134 -4.90 7.47 46.86
CA VAL A 134 -5.36 7.17 48.21
C VAL A 134 -6.36 8.20 48.71
N LYS A 135 -7.26 7.76 49.59
CA LYS A 135 -8.19 8.59 50.35
C LYS A 135 -7.95 8.45 51.81
N ASN A 136 -8.12 9.55 52.56
CA ASN A 136 -8.05 9.53 54.02
C ASN A 136 -9.42 9.09 54.58
N ILE A 137 -9.42 7.98 55.33
CA ILE A 137 -10.59 7.49 56.03
C ILE A 137 -10.46 7.75 57.57
N GLY A 138 -9.34 8.30 58.02
CA GLY A 138 -9.11 8.66 59.43
C GLY A 138 -9.96 9.85 59.86
N THR A 139 -10.48 9.79 61.07
CA THR A 139 -11.27 10.87 61.65
C THR A 139 -10.40 11.85 62.45
N ASP A 140 -9.15 11.50 62.72
CA ASP A 140 -8.18 12.31 63.43
C ASP A 140 -7.21 12.97 62.45
N PRO A 141 -7.22 14.31 62.28
CA PRO A 141 -6.28 14.98 61.39
C PRO A 141 -4.80 14.83 61.80
N ALA A 142 -4.51 14.49 63.05
CA ALA A 142 -3.15 14.25 63.51
C ALA A 142 -2.63 12.82 63.20
N ASN A 143 -3.56 11.90 62.93
CA ASN A 143 -3.25 10.51 62.60
C ASN A 143 -4.10 10.05 61.43
N PRO A 144 -3.83 10.51 60.21
CA PRO A 144 -4.59 10.14 59.03
C PRO A 144 -4.39 8.65 58.72
N ILE A 145 -5.46 8.02 58.25
CA ILE A 145 -5.44 6.64 57.76
C ILE A 145 -5.76 6.68 56.27
N TYR A 146 -4.78 6.32 55.44
CA TYR A 146 -4.92 6.32 53.99
C TYR A 146 -5.22 4.90 53.49
N VAL A 147 -6.15 4.80 52.58
CA VAL A 147 -6.48 3.56 51.85
C VAL A 147 -6.55 3.83 50.35
N GLY A 148 -6.20 2.84 49.55
CA GLY A 148 -6.27 2.95 48.13
C GLY A 148 -7.67 3.29 47.60
N LEU A 149 -7.74 4.04 46.51
CA LEU A 149 -8.98 4.29 45.80
C LEU A 149 -9.49 2.98 45.18
N THR A 150 -10.80 2.82 45.19
CA THR A 150 -11.52 1.66 44.60
C THR A 150 -12.59 2.16 43.64
N PRO A 151 -13.15 1.28 42.78
CA PRO A 151 -14.26 1.65 41.90
C PRO A 151 -15.46 2.26 42.65
N GLU A 152 -15.64 1.91 43.93
CA GLU A 152 -16.75 2.38 44.76
C GLU A 152 -16.59 3.85 45.23
N ASP A 153 -15.40 4.39 45.09
CA ASP A 153 -15.11 5.79 45.49
C ASP A 153 -15.65 6.82 44.48
N GLY A 154 -16.17 6.32 43.39
CA GLY A 154 -16.75 7.17 42.33
C GLY A 154 -15.71 7.87 41.45
N PRO A 155 -16.17 8.74 40.54
CA PRO A 155 -15.29 9.43 39.60
C PRO A 155 -14.34 10.40 40.29
N GLN A 156 -13.08 10.36 39.87
CA GLN A 156 -12.00 11.22 40.31
C GLN A 156 -11.61 12.20 39.19
N THR A 157 -11.16 13.41 39.60
CA THR A 157 -10.69 14.41 38.62
C THR A 157 -9.19 14.36 38.53
N MET A 158 -8.66 14.14 37.32
CA MET A 158 -7.24 14.30 37.02
C MET A 158 -7.02 15.49 36.09
N THR A 159 -5.93 16.21 36.31
CA THR A 159 -5.53 17.33 35.46
C THR A 159 -4.08 17.18 35.06
N TRP A 160 -3.74 17.67 33.87
CA TRP A 160 -2.37 17.75 33.42
C TRP A 160 -1.98 19.19 33.13
N THR A 161 -0.72 19.50 33.26
CA THR A 161 -0.18 20.81 32.90
C THR A 161 -0.28 20.98 31.39
N GLN A 162 -0.60 22.18 30.92
CA GLN A 162 -0.69 22.49 29.50
C GLN A 162 0.59 22.06 28.78
N GLN A 163 0.48 21.09 27.89
CA GLN A 163 1.57 20.57 27.07
C GLN A 163 1.46 21.14 25.66
N GLN A 164 2.57 21.11 24.94
CA GLN A 164 2.61 21.54 23.54
C GLN A 164 1.71 20.66 22.66
N ASN A 165 1.59 19.37 23.02
CA ASN A 165 0.68 18.39 22.41
C ASN A 165 -0.10 17.70 23.55
N PRO A 166 -1.26 18.25 23.95
CA PRO A 166 -2.07 17.64 24.99
C PRO A 166 -2.65 16.30 24.51
N PRO A 167 -2.88 15.35 25.43
CA PRO A 167 -3.51 14.08 25.08
C PRO A 167 -4.94 14.31 24.63
N PHE A 168 -5.42 13.40 23.76
CA PHE A 168 -6.77 13.42 23.21
C PHE A 168 -7.52 12.17 23.66
N TYR A 169 -8.14 12.25 24.85
CA TYR A 169 -8.97 11.17 25.40
C TYR A 169 -10.43 11.39 25.09
N GLN A 170 -11.21 10.30 25.14
CA GLN A 170 -12.66 10.32 24.92
C GLN A 170 -13.37 9.58 26.06
N PRO A 171 -14.63 9.94 26.38
CA PRO A 171 -15.44 9.16 27.31
C PRO A 171 -15.49 7.67 26.89
N GLY A 172 -15.26 6.79 27.86
CA GLY A 172 -15.19 5.36 27.63
C GLY A 172 -13.77 4.80 27.45
N ASP A 173 -12.77 5.64 27.22
CA ASP A 173 -11.36 5.20 27.11
C ASP A 173 -10.88 4.57 28.39
N TYR A 174 -10.00 3.57 28.24
CA TYR A 174 -9.25 2.99 29.35
C TYR A 174 -7.86 3.58 29.41
N LEU A 175 -7.42 3.98 30.58
CA LEU A 175 -6.12 4.58 30.84
C LEU A 175 -5.32 3.69 31.77
N ILE A 176 -4.03 3.53 31.48
CA ILE A 176 -3.06 2.85 32.31
C ILE A 176 -2.15 3.91 32.92
N PHE A 177 -1.98 3.85 34.23
CA PHE A 177 -1.09 4.73 34.98
C PHE A 177 0.12 3.92 35.40
N SER A 178 1.30 4.41 35.07
CA SER A 178 2.58 3.90 35.53
C SER A 178 3.31 4.96 36.30
N PHE A 179 4.11 4.54 37.30
CA PHE A 179 4.84 5.48 38.14
C PHE A 179 6.02 6.07 37.35
N ALA A 180 6.10 7.40 37.29
CA ALA A 180 7.19 8.13 36.64
C ALA A 180 8.41 8.19 37.60
N GLY A 181 9.06 7.07 37.85
CA GLY A 181 10.21 6.96 38.73
C GLY A 181 11.18 5.85 38.34
N ASN A 182 12.46 5.97 38.80
CA ASN A 182 13.55 5.06 38.44
C ASN A 182 13.45 3.62 39.04
N GLU A 183 12.41 3.30 39.76
CA GLU A 183 12.18 1.95 40.28
C GLU A 183 11.15 1.27 39.40
N PRO A 184 11.49 0.14 38.76
CA PRO A 184 10.52 -0.66 38.05
C PRO A 184 9.50 -1.18 39.03
N LEU A 185 8.27 -0.70 38.95
CA LEU A 185 7.15 -1.33 39.63
C LEU A 185 7.06 -2.77 39.11
N SER A 186 6.61 -3.69 39.97
CA SER A 186 6.33 -5.07 39.51
C SER A 186 5.39 -5.00 38.32
N GLU A 187 5.53 -5.92 37.36
CA GLU A 187 4.67 -6.01 36.15
C GLU A 187 3.16 -6.05 36.48
N ASP A 188 2.81 -6.25 37.77
CA ASP A 188 1.43 -6.34 38.27
C ASP A 188 0.90 -5.01 38.85
N ALA A 189 1.68 -3.93 38.88
CA ALA A 189 1.37 -2.66 39.55
C ALA A 189 0.74 -1.60 38.61
N ASN A 190 0.02 -2.00 37.57
CA ASN A 190 -0.65 -1.05 36.70
C ASN A 190 -2.00 -0.64 37.28
N ILE A 191 -2.15 0.68 37.52
CA ILE A 191 -3.44 1.25 37.86
C ILE A 191 -4.22 1.46 36.56
N ARG A 192 -5.45 0.97 36.54
CA ARG A 192 -6.33 1.10 35.38
C ARG A 192 -7.53 1.95 35.73
N ALA A 193 -7.86 2.91 34.89
CA ALA A 193 -9.03 3.76 35.04
C ALA A 193 -9.79 3.93 33.74
N GLN A 194 -11.10 4.25 33.85
CA GLN A 194 -11.93 4.56 32.69
C GLN A 194 -12.27 6.05 32.68
N VAL A 195 -12.17 6.69 31.51
CA VAL A 195 -12.56 8.08 31.31
C VAL A 195 -14.10 8.16 31.30
N VAL A 196 -14.65 8.94 32.24
CA VAL A 196 -16.06 9.27 32.29
C VAL A 196 -16.40 10.47 31.42
N SER A 197 -15.56 11.52 31.53
CA SER A 197 -15.67 12.71 30.70
C SER A 197 -14.34 13.45 30.63
N VAL A 198 -14.17 14.33 29.65
CA VAL A 198 -12.97 15.16 29.46
C VAL A 198 -13.22 16.61 29.88
N ILE A 199 -12.16 17.33 30.23
CA ILE A 199 -12.21 18.72 30.69
C ILE A 199 -11.35 19.60 29.76
N PRO A 200 -11.89 20.64 29.11
CA PRO A 200 -13.31 20.93 29.00
C PRO A 200 -14.05 19.92 28.11
N SER A 201 -15.33 19.74 28.35
CA SER A 201 -16.17 18.80 27.59
C SER A 201 -16.63 19.35 26.22
N THR A 202 -16.22 20.57 25.88
CA THR A 202 -16.58 21.21 24.61
C THR A 202 -15.77 20.62 23.45
N PRO A 203 -16.40 20.23 22.33
CA PRO A 203 -15.70 19.80 21.14
C PRO A 203 -14.68 20.86 20.68
N ASN A 204 -13.52 20.41 20.21
CA ASN A 204 -12.42 21.24 19.69
C ASN A 204 -11.67 22.12 20.74
N ALA A 205 -12.00 22.06 22.02
CA ALA A 205 -11.18 22.69 23.04
C ALA A 205 -10.01 21.81 23.43
N THR A 206 -8.86 22.44 23.70
CA THR A 206 -7.69 21.74 24.22
C THR A 206 -8.01 21.12 25.57
N GLN A 207 -7.84 19.82 25.71
CA GLN A 207 -8.10 19.12 26.96
C GLN A 207 -7.07 19.48 28.01
N THR A 208 -7.49 19.71 29.22
CA THR A 208 -6.66 20.03 30.39
C THR A 208 -6.81 19.01 31.51
N GLY A 209 -7.71 18.08 31.38
CA GLY A 209 -7.97 17.05 32.36
C GLY A 209 -9.04 16.07 31.93
N ALA A 210 -9.30 15.09 32.77
CA ALA A 210 -10.40 14.15 32.60
C ALA A 210 -10.99 13.78 33.96
N ILE A 211 -12.25 13.37 33.95
CA ILE A 211 -12.91 12.70 35.07
C ILE A 211 -12.81 11.21 34.80
N VAL A 212 -12.20 10.46 35.73
CA VAL A 212 -11.93 9.03 35.59
C VAL A 212 -12.51 8.23 36.73
N THR A 213 -12.96 7.02 36.46
CA THR A 213 -13.29 6.02 37.51
C THR A 213 -12.15 5.01 37.59
N ILE A 214 -11.59 4.82 38.78
CA ILE A 214 -10.53 3.85 39.02
C ILE A 214 -11.14 2.45 38.95
N LEU A 215 -10.58 1.59 38.14
CA LEU A 215 -11.05 0.20 37.95
C LEU A 215 -10.25 -0.81 38.76
N SER A 216 -8.94 -0.62 38.83
CA SER A 216 -8.03 -1.45 39.59
C SER A 216 -6.81 -0.65 40.02
N VAL A 217 -6.28 -0.97 41.18
CA VAL A 217 -5.00 -0.52 41.69
C VAL A 217 -4.17 -1.78 41.95
N GLY A 218 -2.96 -1.85 41.38
CA GLY A 218 -2.08 -3.02 41.52
C GLY A 218 -1.60 -3.21 42.93
N GLU A 219 -1.30 -4.45 43.32
CA GLU A 219 -0.70 -4.77 44.64
C GLU A 219 0.67 -4.12 44.76
N GLY A 220 0.88 -3.35 45.79
CA GLY A 220 2.14 -2.67 46.08
C GLY A 220 2.12 -1.14 45.88
N ASP A 221 1.09 -0.58 45.23
CA ASP A 221 0.90 0.87 45.11
C ASP A 221 0.13 1.50 46.31
N GLU A 222 -0.21 0.70 47.29
CA GLU A 222 -0.74 1.15 48.56
C GLU A 222 0.36 1.90 49.33
N ASN A 223 0.84 3.01 48.79
CA ASN A 223 1.60 3.92 49.61
C ASN A 223 0.64 4.58 50.60
N ASN A 224 0.79 4.24 51.88
CA ASN A 224 0.10 4.84 53.02
C ASN A 224 0.47 6.33 53.20
N ASP A 225 0.78 7.02 52.10
CA ASP A 225 1.25 8.40 52.11
C ASP A 225 0.37 9.26 51.20
N GLU A 226 -0.08 10.40 51.70
CA GLU A 226 -0.90 11.39 51.00
C GLU A 226 -0.14 12.09 49.85
N ALA A 227 1.13 11.73 49.63
CA ALA A 227 1.96 12.39 48.65
C ALA A 227 1.37 12.24 47.22
N ILE A 228 1.05 13.38 46.62
CA ILE A 228 0.78 13.49 45.22
C ILE A 228 2.05 13.04 44.48
N LYS A 229 1.90 12.02 43.63
CA LYS A 229 3.00 11.48 42.82
C LYS A 229 2.77 11.75 41.33
N GLU A 230 3.85 11.81 40.58
CA GLU A 230 3.80 11.93 39.12
C GLU A 230 3.62 10.55 38.55
N PHE A 231 2.59 10.41 37.70
CA PHE A 231 2.29 9.20 36.93
C PHE A 231 2.39 9.51 35.46
N GLU A 232 2.90 8.57 34.69
CA GLU A 232 2.71 8.50 33.25
C GLU A 232 1.36 7.82 32.97
N VAL A 233 0.54 8.46 32.13
CA VAL A 233 -0.79 7.99 31.80
C VAL A 233 -0.86 7.75 30.31
N VAL A 234 -1.17 6.52 29.93
CA VAL A 234 -1.24 6.10 28.55
C VAL A 234 -2.62 5.54 28.24
N LEU A 235 -3.15 5.87 27.06
CA LEU A 235 -4.37 5.25 26.54
C LEU A 235 -4.11 3.76 26.28
N GLU A 236 -4.93 2.91 26.89
CA GLU A 236 -4.90 1.48 26.58
C GLU A 236 -5.34 1.25 25.13
N GLN A 237 -4.54 0.56 24.36
CA GLN A 237 -4.79 0.25 22.96
C GLN A 237 -4.63 -1.24 22.70
N GLU A 238 -5.12 -1.67 21.54
CA GLU A 238 -4.85 -3.01 21.05
C GLU A 238 -3.35 -3.22 20.82
N ASP A 239 -2.90 -4.47 20.82
CA ASP A 239 -1.52 -4.83 20.57
C ASP A 239 -1.05 -4.32 19.21
N PRO A 240 0.22 -3.94 19.08
CA PRO A 240 0.80 -3.55 17.80
C PRO A 240 0.77 -4.72 16.83
N PHE A 241 0.58 -4.43 15.54
CA PHE A 241 0.73 -5.44 14.51
C PHE A 241 2.12 -5.38 13.86
N PHE A 242 2.54 -6.49 13.24
CA PHE A 242 3.89 -6.71 12.72
C PHE A 242 5.01 -6.56 13.78
N GLU A 243 4.73 -6.90 15.02
CA GLU A 243 5.62 -6.70 16.17
C GLU A 243 7.05 -7.19 15.92
N PHE A 244 7.21 -8.42 15.42
CA PHE A 244 8.50 -9.05 15.11
C PHE A 244 8.73 -9.26 13.61
N ARG A 245 7.98 -8.56 12.75
CA ARG A 245 8.07 -8.68 11.30
C ARG A 245 8.22 -7.32 10.67
N PHE A 246 9.06 -7.25 9.65
CA PHE A 246 9.21 -6.02 8.90
C PHE A 246 8.46 -6.16 7.58
N ALA A 247 7.28 -5.54 7.53
CA ALA A 247 6.41 -5.53 6.38
C ALA A 247 6.94 -4.58 5.30
N ARG A 248 6.88 -5.01 4.05
CA ARG A 248 7.11 -4.17 2.88
C ARG A 248 5.90 -4.27 1.97
N PHE A 249 5.53 -3.17 1.36
CA PHE A 249 4.38 -3.10 0.48
C PHE A 249 4.78 -2.71 -0.92
N GLY A 250 4.05 -3.24 -1.87
CA GLY A 250 4.13 -2.91 -3.27
C GLY A 250 2.74 -2.97 -3.87
N TYR A 251 2.64 -2.79 -5.17
CA TYR A 251 1.38 -2.95 -5.89
C TYR A 251 1.64 -3.40 -7.32
N ARG A 252 0.59 -3.85 -8.01
CA ARG A 252 0.62 -4.21 -9.42
C ARG A 252 -0.69 -3.87 -10.08
N TYR A 253 -0.67 -3.77 -11.40
CA TYR A 253 -1.86 -3.55 -12.20
C TYR A 253 -2.43 -4.85 -12.73
N LYS A 254 -3.74 -4.94 -12.77
CA LYS A 254 -4.50 -5.87 -13.60
C LYS A 254 -5.22 -5.07 -14.69
N TYR A 255 -5.13 -5.57 -15.88
CA TYR A 255 -5.69 -4.95 -17.08
C TYR A 255 -7.03 -5.55 -17.46
N ASN A 256 -7.84 -4.82 -18.21
CA ASN A 256 -9.17 -5.22 -18.67
C ASN A 256 -9.20 -6.52 -19.52
N ASN A 257 -8.04 -6.95 -20.01
CA ASN A 257 -7.85 -8.20 -20.75
C ASN A 257 -7.29 -9.34 -19.85
N ASN A 258 -7.37 -9.21 -18.53
CA ASN A 258 -6.85 -10.14 -17.52
C ASN A 258 -5.30 -10.29 -17.50
N GLN A 259 -4.57 -9.46 -18.23
CA GLN A 259 -3.13 -9.41 -18.07
C GLN A 259 -2.76 -8.77 -16.73
N ILE A 260 -1.63 -9.21 -16.17
CA ILE A 260 -1.14 -8.72 -14.89
C ILE A 260 0.26 -8.16 -15.12
N SER A 261 0.54 -6.95 -14.63
CA SER A 261 1.86 -6.34 -14.72
C SER A 261 2.89 -7.01 -13.80
N ALA A 262 4.15 -6.70 -14.02
CA ALA A 262 5.18 -6.91 -13.00
C ALA A 262 4.86 -6.06 -11.75
N PHE A 263 5.53 -6.38 -10.63
CA PHE A 263 5.35 -5.65 -9.38
C PHE A 263 6.02 -4.28 -9.43
N SER A 264 5.48 -3.33 -8.66
CA SER A 264 6.22 -2.12 -8.30
C SER A 264 7.47 -2.48 -7.49
N PRO A 265 8.45 -1.59 -7.41
CA PRO A 265 9.42 -1.67 -6.32
C PRO A 265 8.68 -1.75 -4.98
N PHE A 266 9.21 -2.54 -4.04
CA PHE A 266 8.66 -2.58 -2.69
C PHE A 266 9.14 -1.37 -1.88
N SER A 267 8.30 -0.93 -0.98
CA SER A 267 8.61 0.13 -0.03
C SER A 267 9.78 -0.21 0.88
N ASN A 268 10.28 0.77 1.63
CA ASN A 268 11.08 0.50 2.80
C ASN A 268 10.28 -0.34 3.81
N PRO A 269 10.96 -1.07 4.73
CA PRO A 269 10.27 -1.78 5.79
C PRO A 269 9.41 -0.82 6.62
N ALA A 270 8.17 -1.21 6.88
CA ALA A 270 7.34 -0.51 7.86
C ALA A 270 7.88 -0.81 9.25
N PHE A 271 8.46 0.20 9.89
CA PHE A 271 9.03 0.10 11.21
C PHE A 271 8.82 1.41 11.98
N LEU A 272 8.20 1.28 13.14
CA LEU A 272 8.02 2.35 14.09
C LEU A 272 8.57 1.87 15.43
N PRO A 273 9.77 2.29 15.85
CA PRO A 273 10.37 1.85 17.09
C PRO A 273 9.58 2.35 18.30
N GLY A 274 9.54 1.55 19.35
CA GLY A 274 9.20 2.00 20.68
C GLY A 274 10.37 2.72 21.36
N GLU A 275 10.20 3.13 22.62
CA GLU A 275 11.28 3.68 23.44
C GLU A 275 12.37 2.64 23.70
N PHE A 276 13.60 3.11 23.95
CA PHE A 276 14.69 2.21 24.30
C PHE A 276 14.45 1.65 25.71
N GLU A 277 14.15 0.36 25.75
CA GLU A 277 13.99 -0.37 27.01
C GLU A 277 14.54 -1.79 26.83
N TYR A 278 15.53 -2.16 27.62
CA TYR A 278 16.09 -3.51 27.58
C TYR A 278 15.34 -4.43 28.53
N ASN A 279 14.69 -5.44 28.01
CA ASN A 279 14.03 -6.46 28.80
C ASN A 279 14.98 -7.67 29.01
N PRO A 280 15.58 -7.82 30.22
CA PRO A 280 16.56 -8.88 30.48
C PRO A 280 15.93 -10.29 30.49
N LYS A 281 14.64 -10.43 30.79
CA LYS A 281 13.96 -11.72 30.77
C LYS A 281 13.80 -12.26 29.35
N ASN A 282 13.45 -11.39 28.41
CA ASN A 282 13.22 -11.75 27.02
C ASN A 282 14.50 -11.60 26.16
N GLY A 283 15.54 -10.96 26.67
CA GLY A 283 16.82 -10.82 26.00
C GLY A 283 16.82 -9.88 24.80
N TYR A 284 15.84 -8.99 24.66
CA TYR A 284 15.76 -8.01 23.60
C TYR A 284 15.44 -6.61 24.12
N ASN A 285 15.68 -5.62 23.27
CA ASN A 285 15.36 -4.23 23.52
C ASN A 285 14.00 -3.90 22.91
N LEU A 286 13.06 -3.37 23.68
CA LEU A 286 11.71 -2.99 23.22
C LEU A 286 11.75 -1.92 22.12
N GLY A 287 12.79 -1.07 22.08
CA GLY A 287 13.01 -0.15 20.96
C GLY A 287 13.24 -0.84 19.60
N MET A 288 13.50 -2.15 19.58
CA MET A 288 13.62 -2.97 18.37
C MET A 288 12.31 -3.69 17.99
N VAL A 289 11.29 -3.54 18.82
CA VAL A 289 9.94 -4.08 18.56
C VAL A 289 9.13 -3.05 17.79
N ASN A 290 8.34 -3.51 16.85
CA ASN A 290 7.52 -2.63 16.04
C ASN A 290 6.28 -2.19 16.81
N ASN A 291 6.05 -0.89 16.90
CA ASN A 291 4.92 -0.29 17.63
C ASN A 291 3.86 0.29 16.69
N ILE A 292 3.60 -0.39 15.57
CA ILE A 292 2.61 0.05 14.58
C ILE A 292 1.21 -0.42 14.99
N ARG A 293 0.27 0.52 15.09
CA ARG A 293 -1.16 0.25 15.29
C ARG A 293 -2.04 0.73 14.14
N GLN A 294 -1.49 1.55 13.26
CA GLN A 294 -2.11 1.96 12.02
C GLN A 294 -1.05 2.11 10.95
N LEU A 295 -1.34 1.63 9.77
CA LEU A 295 -0.46 1.74 8.61
C LEU A 295 -1.28 2.23 7.42
N GLU A 296 -0.95 3.42 6.92
CA GLU A 296 -1.53 3.98 5.71
C GLU A 296 -0.60 3.70 4.53
N ILE A 297 -1.18 3.15 3.47
CA ILE A 297 -0.54 2.97 2.16
C ILE A 297 -1.14 3.98 1.21
N SER A 298 -0.33 4.82 0.59
CA SER A 298 -0.78 5.85 -0.34
C SER A 298 0.08 5.89 -1.61
N ASN A 299 -0.36 6.66 -2.60
CA ASN A 299 0.34 6.84 -3.87
C ASN A 299 0.55 5.55 -4.69
N PHE A 300 -0.40 4.62 -4.61
CA PHE A 300 -0.40 3.41 -5.44
C PHE A 300 -1.13 3.61 -6.78
N ARG A 301 -1.82 4.74 -6.98
CA ARG A 301 -2.41 5.17 -8.24
C ARG A 301 -1.72 6.46 -8.74
N PRO A 302 -0.61 6.35 -9.49
CA PRO A 302 0.03 7.52 -10.07
C PRO A 302 -0.85 8.16 -11.15
N THR A 303 -0.61 9.43 -11.46
CA THR A 303 -1.39 10.21 -12.45
C THR A 303 -1.26 9.69 -13.88
N ASP A 304 -0.18 8.95 -14.17
CA ASP A 304 0.12 8.38 -15.48
C ASP A 304 -0.22 6.89 -15.58
N ILE A 305 -1.16 6.42 -14.74
CA ILE A 305 -1.67 5.05 -14.80
C ILE A 305 -2.26 4.77 -16.19
N PRO A 306 -1.99 3.59 -16.80
CA PRO A 306 -2.59 3.23 -18.06
C PRO A 306 -4.13 3.17 -17.95
N PRO A 307 -4.85 3.70 -18.95
CA PRO A 307 -6.32 3.80 -18.89
C PRO A 307 -7.04 2.45 -18.99
N ASP A 308 -6.36 1.40 -19.43
CA ASP A 308 -6.86 0.03 -19.48
C ASP A 308 -6.63 -0.79 -18.21
N VAL A 309 -6.11 -0.16 -17.14
CA VAL A 309 -6.03 -0.78 -15.81
C VAL A 309 -7.40 -0.74 -15.15
N ASP A 310 -7.92 -1.91 -14.80
CA ASP A 310 -9.20 -2.06 -14.12
C ASP A 310 -9.08 -2.38 -12.63
N THR A 311 -7.93 -2.89 -12.19
CA THR A 311 -7.72 -3.26 -10.78
C THR A 311 -6.27 -2.99 -10.36
N ILE A 312 -6.09 -2.53 -9.14
CA ILE A 312 -4.78 -2.41 -8.48
C ILE A 312 -4.75 -3.38 -7.30
N ASP A 313 -3.83 -4.36 -7.35
CA ASP A 313 -3.57 -5.25 -6.21
C ASP A 313 -2.52 -4.62 -5.30
N ILE A 314 -2.83 -4.46 -4.02
CA ILE A 314 -1.86 -4.11 -2.98
C ILE A 314 -1.16 -5.37 -2.51
N LEU A 315 0.16 -5.33 -2.50
CA LEU A 315 1.02 -6.48 -2.21
C LEU A 315 1.76 -6.30 -0.90
N TYR A 316 1.91 -7.39 -0.17
CA TYR A 316 2.67 -7.47 1.07
C TYR A 316 3.77 -8.52 0.97
N LYS A 317 4.93 -8.20 1.54
CA LYS A 317 6.06 -9.10 1.70
C LYS A 317 6.72 -8.89 3.06
N ALA A 318 6.90 -9.96 3.84
CA ALA A 318 7.70 -9.93 5.05
C ALA A 318 9.19 -10.14 4.72
N THR A 319 10.08 -9.54 5.49
CA THR A 319 11.53 -9.66 5.28
C THR A 319 12.04 -11.10 5.42
N ASN A 320 11.42 -11.89 6.28
CA ASN A 320 11.79 -13.27 6.59
C ASN A 320 11.00 -14.32 5.79
N ASN A 321 10.17 -13.90 4.81
CA ASN A 321 9.34 -14.79 4.02
C ASN A 321 9.50 -14.48 2.53
N PRO A 322 9.84 -15.47 1.67
CA PRO A 322 9.96 -15.27 0.23
C PRO A 322 8.60 -15.04 -0.47
N ASN A 323 7.50 -15.40 0.18
CA ASN A 323 6.18 -15.27 -0.41
C ASN A 323 5.73 -13.82 -0.48
N VAL A 324 4.98 -13.52 -1.52
CA VAL A 324 4.26 -12.26 -1.70
C VAL A 324 2.77 -12.55 -1.56
N TYR A 325 2.07 -11.68 -0.88
CA TYR A 325 0.64 -11.81 -0.60
C TYR A 325 -0.11 -10.63 -1.20
N VAL A 326 -1.34 -10.86 -1.62
CA VAL A 326 -2.28 -9.79 -1.93
C VAL A 326 -3.00 -9.44 -0.63
N VAL A 327 -2.94 -8.18 -0.25
CA VAL A 327 -3.63 -7.64 0.92
C VAL A 327 -5.05 -7.27 0.55
N ASP A 328 -5.18 -6.49 -0.52
CA ASP A 328 -6.47 -6.06 -1.07
C ASP A 328 -6.35 -5.73 -2.56
N SER A 329 -7.49 -5.52 -3.21
CA SER A 329 -7.58 -5.21 -4.64
C SER A 329 -8.63 -4.13 -4.85
N PHE A 330 -8.25 -3.03 -5.48
CA PHE A 330 -9.12 -1.87 -5.69
C PHE A 330 -9.45 -1.68 -7.17
N THR A 331 -10.71 -1.37 -7.43
CA THR A 331 -11.26 -1.03 -8.74
C THR A 331 -11.68 0.44 -8.79
N PRO A 332 -11.93 1.03 -9.96
CA PRO A 332 -12.41 2.42 -10.08
C PRO A 332 -13.71 2.72 -9.32
N GLU A 333 -14.45 1.70 -8.89
CA GLU A 333 -15.69 1.85 -8.12
C GLU A 333 -15.45 2.01 -6.61
N ASP A 334 -14.23 1.67 -6.15
CA ASP A 334 -13.87 1.71 -4.73
C ASP A 334 -13.43 3.11 -4.30
N THR A 335 -13.77 3.48 -3.05
CA THR A 335 -13.42 4.80 -2.48
C THR A 335 -11.90 4.97 -2.33
N GLU A 336 -11.18 3.90 -2.04
CA GLU A 336 -9.73 3.84 -1.91
C GLU A 336 -9.01 4.14 -3.23
N TRP A 337 -9.63 3.78 -4.37
CA TRP A 337 -9.12 4.12 -5.69
C TRP A 337 -9.08 5.64 -5.90
N GLU A 338 -10.18 6.34 -5.61
CA GLU A 338 -10.23 7.80 -5.77
C GLU A 338 -9.41 8.52 -4.70
N ALA A 339 -9.46 8.06 -3.45
CA ALA A 339 -8.68 8.62 -2.36
C ALA A 339 -7.18 8.36 -2.51
N ASN A 340 -6.79 7.34 -3.30
CA ASN A 340 -5.40 6.89 -3.50
C ASN A 340 -4.69 6.60 -2.16
N ASN A 341 -5.44 6.10 -1.18
CA ASN A 341 -4.94 5.67 0.10
C ASN A 341 -5.74 4.47 0.65
N PHE A 342 -5.10 3.68 1.47
CA PHE A 342 -5.66 2.50 2.11
C PHE A 342 -5.06 2.30 3.50
N ASN A 343 -5.92 2.08 4.50
CA ASN A 343 -5.50 1.89 5.88
C ASN A 343 -5.53 0.42 6.29
N ILE A 344 -4.38 -0.10 6.67
CA ILE A 344 -4.24 -1.42 7.28
C ILE A 344 -4.38 -1.28 8.79
N LYS A 345 -5.36 -2.00 9.37
CA LYS A 345 -5.64 -2.02 10.81
C LYS A 345 -5.45 -3.40 11.44
N THR A 346 -5.15 -4.41 10.64
CA THR A 346 -5.00 -5.80 11.09
C THR A 346 -3.95 -6.52 10.25
N GLU A 347 -3.38 -7.60 10.78
CA GLU A 347 -2.46 -8.49 10.05
C GLU A 347 -3.15 -9.47 9.08
N ILE A 348 -4.38 -9.18 8.66
CA ILE A 348 -5.14 -10.08 7.79
C ILE A 348 -4.54 -10.06 6.39
N ILE A 349 -4.07 -11.21 5.93
CA ILE A 349 -3.51 -11.45 4.60
C ILE A 349 -4.53 -12.26 3.81
N THR A 350 -4.94 -11.75 2.64
CA THR A 350 -6.05 -12.33 1.88
C THR A 350 -5.63 -13.54 1.07
N SER A 351 -4.57 -13.45 0.27
CA SER A 351 -4.15 -14.54 -0.59
C SER A 351 -2.67 -14.50 -0.96
N VAL A 352 -2.11 -15.69 -1.24
CA VAL A 352 -0.71 -15.82 -1.70
C VAL A 352 -0.65 -15.61 -3.21
N VAL A 353 0.29 -14.80 -3.67
CA VAL A 353 0.60 -14.68 -5.09
C VAL A 353 1.24 -15.98 -5.60
N LYS A 354 0.78 -16.46 -6.75
CA LYS A 354 1.30 -17.70 -7.35
C LYS A 354 2.81 -17.62 -7.60
N SER A 355 3.53 -18.70 -7.35
CA SER A 355 5.01 -18.75 -7.44
C SER A 355 5.55 -18.35 -8.82
N ASN A 356 4.85 -18.68 -9.90
CA ASN A 356 5.24 -18.29 -11.27
C ASN A 356 5.15 -16.77 -11.50
N GLN A 357 4.36 -16.04 -10.70
CA GLN A 357 4.28 -14.57 -10.75
C GLN A 357 5.34 -13.91 -9.85
N ILE A 358 5.71 -14.55 -8.73
CA ILE A 358 6.77 -14.06 -7.83
C ILE A 358 8.13 -14.10 -8.51
N LEU A 359 8.39 -15.14 -9.32
CA LEU A 359 9.64 -15.32 -10.04
C LEU A 359 9.78 -14.45 -11.31
N ARG A 360 8.85 -13.54 -11.54
CA ARG A 360 8.79 -12.61 -12.67
C ARG A 360 9.16 -11.20 -12.21
N PRO A 361 10.47 -10.92 -11.99
CA PRO A 361 10.90 -9.61 -11.46
C PRO A 361 10.68 -8.48 -12.47
N TYR A 362 10.63 -8.80 -13.74
CA TYR A 362 10.32 -7.90 -14.86
C TYR A 362 9.79 -8.70 -16.03
N ASP A 363 9.01 -8.04 -16.88
CA ASP A 363 8.59 -8.59 -18.16
C ASP A 363 9.66 -8.32 -19.22
N ASN A 364 9.84 -9.28 -20.09
CA ASN A 364 10.83 -9.17 -21.15
C ASN A 364 10.28 -9.73 -22.47
N VAL A 365 10.41 -8.97 -23.54
CA VAL A 365 10.21 -9.42 -24.91
C VAL A 365 11.52 -9.24 -25.68
N PRO A 366 11.74 -10.01 -26.75
CA PRO A 366 12.88 -9.77 -27.61
C PRO A 366 12.77 -8.40 -28.28
N ARG A 367 13.91 -7.74 -28.50
CA ARG A 367 14.00 -6.46 -29.22
C ARG A 367 13.42 -6.56 -30.62
N LYS A 368 13.58 -7.72 -31.27
CA LYS A 368 12.94 -8.08 -32.53
C LYS A 368 12.87 -9.60 -32.66
N ALA A 369 11.88 -10.09 -33.36
CA ALA A 369 11.72 -11.52 -33.65
C ALA A 369 11.27 -11.72 -35.08
N LYS A 370 11.81 -12.77 -35.74
CA LYS A 370 11.44 -13.11 -37.10
C LYS A 370 10.23 -14.03 -37.17
N ALA A 371 9.98 -14.81 -36.14
CA ALA A 371 8.85 -15.72 -36.11
C ALA A 371 8.24 -15.74 -34.70
N GLN A 372 6.96 -16.02 -34.66
CA GLN A 372 6.23 -16.31 -33.42
C GLN A 372 5.27 -17.47 -33.64
N GLU A 373 5.03 -18.23 -32.59
CA GLU A 373 4.10 -19.36 -32.60
C GLU A 373 3.46 -19.50 -31.21
N ILE A 374 2.22 -19.92 -31.18
CA ILE A 374 1.50 -20.22 -29.94
C ILE A 374 1.45 -21.73 -29.74
N THR A 375 2.09 -22.20 -28.67
CA THR A 375 2.13 -23.63 -28.34
C THR A 375 1.90 -23.82 -26.84
N ALA A 376 0.97 -24.73 -26.49
CA ALA A 376 0.65 -25.07 -25.10
C ALA A 376 0.43 -23.82 -24.21
N ASN A 377 -0.38 -22.89 -24.68
CA ASN A 377 -0.73 -21.63 -24.00
C ASN A 377 0.47 -20.70 -23.73
N ARG A 378 1.52 -20.80 -24.56
CA ARG A 378 2.73 -19.97 -24.52
C ARG A 378 3.00 -19.36 -25.86
N LEU A 379 3.37 -18.07 -25.87
CA LEU A 379 3.88 -17.39 -27.05
C LEU A 379 5.39 -17.61 -27.12
N ILE A 380 5.84 -18.19 -28.22
CA ILE A 380 7.25 -18.54 -28.47
C ILE A 380 7.75 -17.67 -29.63
N TYR A 381 8.88 -17.01 -29.41
CA TYR A 381 9.57 -16.23 -30.43
C TYR A 381 10.75 -17.02 -30.99
N GLY A 382 10.89 -17.01 -32.30
CA GLY A 382 11.97 -17.69 -33.04
C GLY A 382 12.85 -16.70 -33.79
N ASN A 383 14.16 -17.03 -33.89
CA ASN A 383 15.16 -16.19 -34.56
C ASN A 383 15.08 -14.72 -34.12
N TYR A 384 15.30 -14.51 -32.86
CA TYR A 384 15.14 -13.22 -32.19
C TYR A 384 16.46 -12.62 -31.70
N THR A 385 16.46 -11.30 -31.54
CA THR A 385 17.55 -10.56 -30.87
C THR A 385 17.04 -10.10 -29.51
N GLN A 386 17.74 -10.49 -28.46
CA GLN A 386 17.43 -10.10 -27.10
C GLN A 386 18.46 -9.08 -26.61
N ASN A 387 18.01 -8.16 -25.75
CA ASN A 387 18.80 -7.11 -25.16
C ASN A 387 19.33 -6.06 -26.16
N PHE A 388 19.82 -4.96 -25.62
CA PHE A 388 20.46 -3.89 -26.36
C PHE A 388 21.98 -4.06 -26.29
N ASN A 389 22.67 -3.86 -27.42
CA ASN A 389 24.12 -3.74 -27.39
C ASN A 389 24.49 -2.46 -26.62
N LEU A 390 25.37 -2.60 -25.66
CA LEU A 390 25.99 -1.50 -24.95
C LEU A 390 27.17 -0.88 -25.75
N ASP A 391 27.35 -1.27 -27.01
CA ASP A 391 28.35 -0.68 -27.88
C ASP A 391 28.05 0.81 -28.11
N ASN A 392 28.77 1.63 -27.38
CA ASN A 392 28.80 3.05 -27.66
C ASN A 392 29.87 3.30 -28.75
N PRO A 393 29.50 3.71 -29.96
CA PRO A 393 30.46 4.00 -31.04
C PRO A 393 31.45 5.12 -30.67
N TYR A 394 31.17 5.89 -29.63
CA TYR A 394 32.01 6.95 -29.09
C TYR A 394 32.87 6.56 -27.89
N ALA A 395 32.63 5.36 -27.30
CA ALA A 395 33.39 4.86 -26.16
C ALA A 395 34.02 3.50 -26.48
N LYS A 396 35.13 3.53 -27.20
CA LYS A 396 35.86 2.31 -27.65
C LYS A 396 36.35 1.40 -26.53
N ASN A 397 36.18 1.73 -25.25
CA ASN A 397 36.73 0.99 -24.12
C ASN A 397 35.75 0.71 -22.95
N SER A 398 34.45 0.88 -23.14
CA SER A 398 33.48 0.52 -22.10
C SER A 398 32.86 -0.85 -22.39
N GLN A 399 33.62 -1.92 -22.21
CA GLN A 399 33.07 -3.26 -22.08
C GLN A 399 32.67 -3.47 -20.61
N LEU A 400 31.36 -3.53 -20.33
CA LEU A 400 30.89 -4.12 -19.07
C LEU A 400 31.08 -5.62 -19.16
N HIS A 401 32.12 -6.13 -18.50
CA HIS A 401 32.21 -7.56 -18.19
C HIS A 401 31.30 -7.83 -16.99
N VAL A 402 30.22 -8.59 -17.22
CA VAL A 402 29.37 -9.18 -16.18
C VAL A 402 29.97 -10.50 -15.74
#